data_5d77de8027cc296d126a2a58bf9154a4
#
_entry.id   5d77de8027cc296d126a2a58bf9154a4
#
_cell.length_a   1.000
_cell.length_b   1.000
_cell.length_c   1.000
_cell.angle_alpha   90.00
_cell.angle_beta   90.00
_cell.angle_gamma   90.00
#
_symmetry.space_group_name_H-M   'P 1'
#
loop_
_entity.id
_entity.type
_entity.pdbx_description
1 polymer ?
#
loop_
_entity_poly.entity_id
_entity_poly.type
_entity_poly.pdbx_seq_one_letter_code
_entity_poly.pdbx_strand_id
1 'polypeptide(L)'
;MQQRSLETRRILMEATLDSMCELGYHQSSTTEIIRRAGVSRGAMLHHYPTKVALLSATFEYLHDQISRDVERLIEEAEKEGLTWPDLLDEIMERYFQGRLWDAFLEIMVAARTDRDLWQQLVPTVQKYYAQVDDVWHRHFTTNDVDSEIITLLNLSLCVIRGMALQMLLRDDPQYYEEIMRQWKAIIAPLVKSKQNQSPP
;
A
#
# COMPACT_ATOMS: atom_id res chain seq x y z
N MET A 1 10.49 28.64 6.79
CA MET A 1 9.13 28.56 6.23
C MET A 1 8.81 27.18 5.62
N GLN A 2 9.68 26.65 4.77
CA GLN A 2 9.45 25.38 4.05
C GLN A 2 9.25 24.16 4.99
N GLN A 3 10.07 24.02 6.04
CA GLN A 3 9.98 22.91 6.99
C GLN A 3 8.65 22.88 7.78
N ARG A 4 8.14 24.05 8.19
CA ARG A 4 6.85 24.17 8.88
C ARG A 4 5.67 23.82 7.95
N SER A 5 5.79 24.15 6.66
CA SER A 5 4.80 23.80 5.64
C SER A 5 4.75 22.27 5.41
N LEU A 6 5.89 21.60 5.31
CA LEU A 6 5.97 20.15 5.16
C LEU A 6 5.40 19.44 6.39
N GLU A 7 5.71 19.90 7.59
CA GLU A 7 5.17 19.33 8.83
C GLU A 7 3.65 19.49 8.92
N THR A 8 3.09 20.65 8.55
CA THR A 8 1.64 20.85 8.50
C THR A 8 0.96 19.89 7.53
N ARG A 9 1.56 19.66 6.36
CA ARG A 9 1.04 18.68 5.37
C ARG A 9 1.04 17.27 5.95
N ARG A 10 2.15 16.85 6.57
CA ARG A 10 2.29 15.53 7.19
C ARG A 10 1.23 15.32 8.28
N ILE A 11 1.06 16.27 9.20
CA ILE A 11 0.07 16.19 10.28
C ILE A 11 -1.36 16.09 9.72
N LEU A 12 -1.68 16.83 8.65
CA LEU A 12 -2.99 16.75 8.00
C LEU A 12 -3.21 15.37 7.37
N MET A 13 -2.23 14.79 6.71
CA MET A 13 -2.34 13.47 6.09
C MET A 13 -2.48 12.37 7.15
N GLU A 14 -1.69 12.42 8.24
CA GLU A 14 -1.82 11.48 9.35
C GLU A 14 -3.20 11.56 10.02
N ALA A 15 -3.68 12.78 10.32
CA ALA A 15 -5.02 12.97 10.87
C ALA A 15 -6.14 12.50 9.92
N THR A 16 -5.88 12.55 8.62
CA THR A 16 -6.80 12.01 7.61
C THR A 16 -6.84 10.49 7.67
N LEU A 17 -5.68 9.82 7.73
CA LEU A 17 -5.60 8.36 7.88
C LEU A 17 -6.31 7.89 9.15
N ASP A 18 -6.06 8.54 10.31
CA ASP A 18 -6.73 8.23 11.57
C ASP A 18 -8.26 8.39 11.47
N SER A 19 -8.69 9.48 10.84
CA SER A 19 -10.12 9.74 10.66
C SER A 19 -10.77 8.70 9.75
N MET A 20 -10.11 8.32 8.65
CA MET A 20 -10.62 7.30 7.72
C MET A 20 -10.71 5.93 8.38
N CYS A 21 -9.69 5.52 9.12
CA CYS A 21 -9.66 4.24 9.84
C CYS A 21 -10.77 4.16 10.90
N GLU A 22 -10.95 5.22 11.72
CA GLU A 22 -11.86 5.18 12.86
C GLU A 22 -13.33 5.49 12.51
N LEU A 23 -13.57 6.39 11.56
CA LEU A 23 -14.89 6.94 11.26
C LEU A 23 -15.41 6.57 9.86
N GLY A 24 -14.53 6.09 8.99
CA GLY A 24 -14.83 5.86 7.58
C GLY A 24 -14.95 7.14 6.75
N TYR A 25 -15.11 6.98 5.44
CA TYR A 25 -15.12 8.08 4.47
C TYR A 25 -16.16 9.17 4.77
N HIS A 26 -17.42 8.77 5.05
CA HIS A 26 -18.52 9.71 5.16
C HIS A 26 -18.39 10.63 6.37
N GLN A 27 -17.93 10.11 7.50
CA GLN A 27 -17.79 10.89 8.74
C GLN A 27 -16.46 11.64 8.82
N SER A 28 -15.48 11.32 7.98
CA SER A 28 -14.19 12.01 7.88
C SER A 28 -14.34 13.35 7.17
N SER A 29 -15.03 14.30 7.83
CA SER A 29 -15.18 15.66 7.31
C SER A 29 -13.89 16.47 7.45
N THR A 30 -13.71 17.52 6.63
CA THR A 30 -12.57 18.45 6.77
C THR A 30 -12.53 19.09 8.15
N THR A 31 -13.67 19.33 8.78
CA THR A 31 -13.77 19.87 10.14
C THR A 31 -13.19 18.89 11.16
N GLU A 32 -13.52 17.61 11.05
CA GLU A 32 -13.00 16.58 11.93
C GLU A 32 -11.49 16.37 11.73
N ILE A 33 -11.03 16.35 10.49
CA ILE A 33 -9.59 16.21 10.17
C ILE A 33 -8.79 17.40 10.73
N ILE A 34 -9.28 18.64 10.56
CA ILE A 34 -8.65 19.84 11.10
C ILE A 34 -8.58 19.79 12.64
N ARG A 35 -9.68 19.36 13.29
CA ARG A 35 -9.73 19.19 14.74
C ARG A 35 -8.68 18.18 15.23
N ARG A 36 -8.56 17.04 14.58
CA ARG A 36 -7.54 16.00 14.90
C ARG A 36 -6.12 16.51 14.67
N ALA A 37 -5.90 17.17 13.54
CA ALA A 37 -4.60 17.72 13.16
C ALA A 37 -4.15 18.90 14.04
N GLY A 38 -5.04 19.54 14.79
CA GLY A 38 -4.73 20.73 15.58
C GLY A 38 -4.31 21.94 14.73
N VAL A 39 -4.78 22.04 13.49
CA VAL A 39 -4.44 23.12 12.56
C VAL A 39 -5.65 24.01 12.28
N SER A 40 -5.41 25.24 11.80
CA SER A 40 -6.52 26.11 11.40
C SER A 40 -7.09 25.71 10.05
N ARG A 41 -8.39 26.06 9.82
CA ARG A 41 -9.05 25.87 8.53
C ARG A 41 -8.30 26.57 7.39
N GLY A 42 -7.77 27.76 7.65
CA GLY A 42 -6.98 28.51 6.67
C GLY A 42 -5.67 27.79 6.31
N ALA A 43 -5.00 27.17 7.28
CA ALA A 43 -3.79 26.38 7.02
C ALA A 43 -4.10 25.14 6.17
N MET A 44 -5.20 24.42 6.45
CA MET A 44 -5.61 23.28 5.63
C MET A 44 -5.93 23.73 4.19
N LEU A 45 -6.76 24.76 4.00
CA LEU A 45 -7.17 25.25 2.68
C LEU A 45 -5.99 25.79 1.86
N HIS A 46 -4.98 26.33 2.53
CA HIS A 46 -3.74 26.76 1.86
C HIS A 46 -2.98 25.59 1.22
N HIS A 47 -2.99 24.41 1.84
CA HIS A 47 -2.33 23.20 1.33
C HIS A 47 -3.24 22.34 0.47
N TYR A 48 -4.50 22.19 0.87
CA TYR A 48 -5.48 21.31 0.24
C TYR A 48 -6.82 22.03 0.12
N PRO A 49 -7.16 22.54 -1.07
CA PRO A 49 -8.36 23.39 -1.26
C PRO A 49 -9.66 22.62 -1.08
N THR A 50 -9.65 21.30 -1.21
CA THR A 50 -10.83 20.44 -1.07
C THR A 50 -10.52 19.19 -0.24
N LYS A 51 -11.57 18.52 0.27
CA LYS A 51 -11.45 17.20 0.90
C LYS A 51 -10.82 16.19 -0.08
N VAL A 52 -11.23 16.20 -1.32
CA VAL A 52 -10.74 15.29 -2.36
C VAL A 52 -9.24 15.49 -2.60
N ALA A 53 -8.77 16.74 -2.68
CA ALA A 53 -7.34 17.06 -2.80
C ALA A 53 -6.51 16.55 -1.60
N LEU A 54 -7.06 16.67 -0.37
CA LEU A 54 -6.41 16.14 0.84
C LEU A 54 -6.37 14.62 0.82
N LEU A 55 -7.47 13.97 0.44
CA LEU A 55 -7.52 12.49 0.35
C LEU A 55 -6.57 11.95 -0.72
N SER A 56 -6.51 12.59 -1.89
CA SER A 56 -5.58 12.20 -2.95
C SER A 56 -4.12 12.32 -2.49
N ALA A 57 -3.76 13.41 -1.83
CA ALA A 57 -2.42 13.59 -1.27
C ALA A 57 -2.12 12.60 -0.14
N THR A 58 -3.11 12.25 0.68
CA THR A 58 -2.99 11.23 1.73
C THR A 58 -2.76 9.84 1.13
N PHE A 59 -3.47 9.52 0.06
CA PHE A 59 -3.32 8.27 -0.66
C PHE A 59 -1.93 8.15 -1.31
N GLU A 60 -1.43 9.23 -1.93
CA GLU A 60 -0.06 9.29 -2.47
C GLU A 60 0.99 9.12 -1.37
N TYR A 61 0.83 9.82 -0.25
CA TYR A 61 1.70 9.72 0.92
C TYR A 61 1.78 8.28 1.47
N LEU A 62 0.62 7.61 1.59
CA LEU A 62 0.53 6.23 2.02
C LEU A 62 1.29 5.29 1.07
N HIS A 63 1.07 5.42 -0.23
CA HIS A 63 1.73 4.59 -1.23
C HIS A 63 3.25 4.81 -1.27
N ASP A 64 3.70 6.06 -1.19
CA ASP A 64 5.13 6.38 -1.15
C ASP A 64 5.83 5.83 0.10
N GLN A 65 5.12 5.74 1.25
CA GLN A 65 5.66 5.09 2.44
C GLN A 65 5.76 3.57 2.25
N ILE A 66 4.67 2.93 1.85
CA ILE A 66 4.62 1.47 1.64
C ILE A 66 5.67 1.05 0.61
N SER A 67 5.78 1.74 -0.51
CA SER A 67 6.74 1.40 -1.57
C SER A 67 8.19 1.42 -1.07
N ARG A 68 8.58 2.47 -0.30
CA ARG A 68 9.93 2.55 0.27
C ARG A 68 10.20 1.48 1.31
N ASP A 69 9.20 1.14 2.11
CA ASP A 69 9.34 0.13 3.15
C ASP A 69 9.42 -1.28 2.56
N VAL A 70 8.63 -1.58 1.53
CA VAL A 70 8.69 -2.87 0.80
C VAL A 70 10.03 -3.01 0.08
N GLU A 71 10.53 -1.96 -0.55
CA GLU A 71 11.84 -2.00 -1.21
C GLU A 71 12.96 -2.31 -0.21
N ARG A 72 12.97 -1.64 0.96
CA ARG A 72 13.92 -1.96 2.03
C ARG A 72 13.80 -3.39 2.54
N LEU A 73 12.57 -3.87 2.70
CA LEU A 73 12.30 -5.25 3.13
C LEU A 73 12.88 -6.25 2.13
N ILE A 74 12.73 -6.01 0.83
CA ILE A 74 13.32 -6.87 -0.21
C ILE A 74 14.84 -6.83 -0.16
N GLU A 75 15.45 -5.64 -0.06
CA GLU A 75 16.91 -5.49 0.04
C GLU A 75 17.52 -6.19 1.28
N GLU A 76 16.80 -6.14 2.42
CA GLU A 76 17.20 -6.83 3.65
C GLU A 76 17.10 -8.36 3.48
N ALA A 77 16.00 -8.82 2.92
CA ALA A 77 15.77 -10.24 2.64
C ALA A 77 16.80 -10.82 1.67
N GLU A 78 17.19 -10.08 0.63
CA GLU A 78 18.24 -10.49 -0.29
C GLU A 78 19.58 -10.71 0.42
N LYS A 79 19.94 -9.87 1.39
CA LYS A 79 21.19 -10.02 2.18
C LYS A 79 21.15 -11.27 3.08
N GLU A 80 19.95 -11.64 3.53
CA GLU A 80 19.73 -12.82 4.37
C GLU A 80 19.48 -14.10 3.57
N GLY A 81 19.40 -14.01 2.24
CA GLY A 81 19.14 -15.13 1.34
C GLY A 81 17.69 -15.60 1.36
N LEU A 82 16.77 -14.76 1.83
CA LEU A 82 15.34 -15.03 1.81
C LEU A 82 14.77 -14.89 0.39
N THR A 83 13.68 -15.58 0.15
CA THR A 83 12.99 -15.57 -1.15
C THR A 83 11.68 -14.79 -1.09
N TRP A 84 11.09 -14.48 -2.25
CA TRP A 84 9.79 -13.81 -2.29
C TRP A 84 8.69 -14.52 -1.47
N PRO A 85 8.53 -15.87 -1.54
CA PRO A 85 7.59 -16.56 -0.67
C PRO A 85 7.81 -16.32 0.83
N ASP A 86 9.07 -16.13 1.26
CA ASP A 86 9.38 -15.87 2.68
C ASP A 86 8.89 -14.50 3.14
N LEU A 87 8.82 -13.53 2.22
CA LEU A 87 8.37 -12.16 2.49
C LEU A 87 6.85 -11.99 2.56
N LEU A 88 6.07 -12.94 2.02
CA LEU A 88 4.63 -12.75 1.88
C LEU A 88 3.89 -12.62 3.22
N ASP A 89 4.33 -13.33 4.27
CA ASP A 89 3.72 -13.21 5.59
C ASP A 89 3.97 -11.82 6.18
N GLU A 90 5.20 -11.35 6.08
CA GLU A 90 5.59 -10.03 6.59
C GLU A 90 4.91 -8.88 5.83
N ILE A 91 4.77 -9.02 4.52
CA ILE A 91 4.02 -8.07 3.68
C ILE A 91 2.53 -8.08 4.07
N MET A 92 1.94 -9.27 4.28
CA MET A 92 0.55 -9.40 4.75
C MET A 92 0.35 -8.71 6.09
N GLU A 93 1.19 -8.99 7.08
CA GLU A 93 1.08 -8.45 8.42
C GLU A 93 1.30 -6.93 8.45
N ARG A 94 2.30 -6.42 7.75
CA ARG A 94 2.68 -4.99 7.80
C ARG A 94 1.74 -4.07 7.03
N TYR A 95 1.21 -4.51 5.87
CA TYR A 95 0.58 -3.61 4.91
C TYR A 95 -0.87 -3.96 4.55
N PHE A 96 -1.33 -5.15 4.92
CA PHE A 96 -2.69 -5.62 4.60
C PHE A 96 -3.53 -5.90 5.85
N GLN A 97 -3.13 -5.32 6.97
CA GLN A 97 -3.86 -5.35 8.24
C GLN A 97 -3.72 -3.99 8.94
N GLY A 98 -4.69 -3.71 9.82
CA GLY A 98 -4.67 -2.53 10.69
C GLY A 98 -4.86 -1.19 9.96
N ARG A 99 -4.47 -0.13 10.64
CA ARG A 99 -4.78 1.28 10.32
C ARG A 99 -4.56 1.68 8.85
N LEU A 100 -3.43 1.31 8.29
CA LEU A 100 -3.08 1.73 6.91
C LEU A 100 -3.96 1.02 5.87
N TRP A 101 -4.22 -0.26 6.09
CA TRP A 101 -5.11 -1.05 5.25
C TRP A 101 -6.56 -0.56 5.33
N ASP A 102 -7.06 -0.31 6.53
CA ASP A 102 -8.42 0.17 6.75
C ASP A 102 -8.65 1.52 6.08
N ALA A 103 -7.72 2.47 6.26
CA ALA A 103 -7.78 3.77 5.58
C ALA A 103 -7.69 3.65 4.05
N PHE A 104 -6.84 2.74 3.55
CA PHE A 104 -6.74 2.45 2.12
C PHE A 104 -8.06 1.94 1.56
N LEU A 105 -8.68 0.96 2.21
CA LEU A 105 -9.97 0.40 1.79
C LEU A 105 -11.08 1.46 1.76
N GLU A 106 -11.17 2.29 2.79
CA GLU A 106 -12.15 3.37 2.87
C GLU A 106 -12.02 4.33 1.68
N ILE A 107 -10.79 4.73 1.32
CA ILE A 107 -10.53 5.62 0.18
C ILE A 107 -10.90 4.91 -1.14
N MET A 108 -10.49 3.66 -1.32
CA MET A 108 -10.75 2.90 -2.55
C MET A 108 -12.24 2.64 -2.76
N VAL A 109 -12.96 2.28 -1.70
CA VAL A 109 -14.42 2.05 -1.77
C VAL A 109 -15.16 3.36 -2.02
N ALA A 110 -14.74 4.46 -1.41
CA ALA A 110 -15.32 5.79 -1.65
C ALA A 110 -15.16 6.24 -3.11
N ALA A 111 -13.99 6.01 -3.70
CA ALA A 111 -13.71 6.36 -5.10
C ALA A 111 -14.63 5.65 -6.10
N ARG A 112 -15.23 4.51 -5.75
CA ARG A 112 -16.19 3.79 -6.59
C ARG A 112 -17.45 4.62 -6.87
N THR A 113 -17.86 5.47 -5.95
CA THR A 113 -19.09 6.28 -6.04
C THR A 113 -18.84 7.79 -6.11
N ASP A 114 -17.65 8.23 -5.73
CA ASP A 114 -17.21 9.64 -5.82
C ASP A 114 -16.32 9.81 -7.05
N ARG A 115 -16.91 10.38 -8.12
CA ARG A 115 -16.23 10.52 -9.41
C ARG A 115 -15.04 11.49 -9.34
N ASP A 116 -15.15 12.55 -8.56
CA ASP A 116 -14.07 13.55 -8.42
C ASP A 116 -12.88 12.92 -7.69
N LEU A 117 -13.15 12.16 -6.63
CA LEU A 117 -12.13 11.38 -5.93
C LEU A 117 -11.47 10.37 -6.88
N TRP A 118 -12.27 9.59 -7.62
CA TRP A 118 -11.76 8.63 -8.59
C TRP A 118 -10.80 9.27 -9.61
N GLN A 119 -11.20 10.39 -10.20
CA GLN A 119 -10.38 11.09 -11.20
C GLN A 119 -9.05 11.59 -10.63
N GLN A 120 -9.02 12.00 -9.37
CA GLN A 120 -7.78 12.44 -8.71
C GLN A 120 -6.90 11.28 -8.24
N LEU A 121 -7.47 10.13 -7.92
CA LEU A 121 -6.70 8.95 -7.49
C LEU A 121 -6.06 8.19 -8.66
N VAL A 122 -6.68 8.16 -9.84
CA VAL A 122 -6.19 7.39 -10.99
C VAL A 122 -4.72 7.63 -11.32
N PRO A 123 -4.21 8.88 -11.41
CA PRO A 123 -2.80 9.12 -11.68
C PRO A 123 -1.87 8.56 -10.59
N THR A 124 -2.27 8.68 -9.32
CA THR A 124 -1.51 8.14 -8.18
C THR A 124 -1.46 6.61 -8.22
N VAL A 125 -2.59 5.97 -8.53
CA VAL A 125 -2.68 4.51 -8.67
C VAL A 125 -1.80 4.02 -9.84
N GLN A 126 -1.82 4.70 -10.97
CA GLN A 126 -0.98 4.37 -12.12
C GLN A 126 0.52 4.49 -11.79
N LYS A 127 0.90 5.58 -11.09
CA LYS A 127 2.28 5.78 -10.59
C LYS A 127 2.69 4.64 -9.64
N TYR A 128 1.80 4.26 -8.73
CA TYR A 128 2.06 3.17 -7.79
C TYR A 128 2.31 1.84 -8.50
N TYR A 129 1.48 1.44 -9.44
CA TYR A 129 1.70 0.20 -10.20
C TYR A 129 3.01 0.24 -10.99
N ALA A 130 3.34 1.37 -11.60
CA ALA A 130 4.62 1.51 -12.29
C ALA A 130 5.83 1.39 -11.33
N GLN A 131 5.73 1.92 -10.11
CA GLN A 131 6.76 1.76 -9.07
C GLN A 131 6.89 0.31 -8.60
N VAL A 132 5.77 -0.38 -8.41
CA VAL A 132 5.75 -1.81 -8.05
C VAL A 132 6.42 -2.65 -9.14
N ASP A 133 6.05 -2.43 -10.41
CA ASP A 133 6.66 -3.15 -11.53
C ASP A 133 8.18 -2.87 -11.64
N ASP A 134 8.62 -1.63 -11.38
CA ASP A 134 10.03 -1.27 -11.36
C ASP A 134 10.81 -2.00 -10.24
N VAL A 135 10.22 -2.12 -9.04
CA VAL A 135 10.79 -2.93 -7.94
C VAL A 135 10.92 -4.39 -8.37
N TRP A 136 9.87 -4.97 -8.99
CA TRP A 136 9.92 -6.34 -9.49
C TRP A 136 11.04 -6.53 -10.53
N HIS A 137 11.17 -5.64 -11.47
CA HIS A 137 12.24 -5.67 -12.47
C HIS A 137 13.63 -5.59 -11.85
N ARG A 138 13.81 -4.75 -10.85
CA ARG A 138 15.13 -4.59 -10.21
C ARG A 138 15.57 -5.83 -9.43
N HIS A 139 14.67 -6.49 -8.72
CA HIS A 139 15.02 -7.54 -7.75
C HIS A 139 14.79 -8.97 -8.24
N PHE A 140 13.86 -9.20 -9.15
CA PHE A 140 13.42 -10.56 -9.49
C PHE A 140 13.63 -10.96 -10.96
N THR A 141 13.96 -10.02 -11.85
CA THR A 141 14.06 -10.33 -13.28
C THR A 141 15.49 -10.23 -13.81
N THR A 142 15.89 -11.11 -14.74
CA THR A 142 17.24 -11.13 -15.32
C THR A 142 17.27 -10.97 -16.85
N ASN A 143 16.17 -11.26 -17.59
CA ASN A 143 16.09 -11.22 -19.06
C ASN A 143 14.65 -10.96 -19.54
N ASP A 144 14.43 -10.77 -20.84
CA ASP A 144 13.16 -10.47 -21.50
C ASP A 144 12.02 -11.51 -21.31
N VAL A 145 12.28 -12.67 -20.69
CA VAL A 145 11.28 -13.72 -20.39
C VAL A 145 10.48 -13.44 -19.12
N ASP A 146 10.70 -12.31 -18.49
CA ASP A 146 10.34 -12.00 -17.10
C ASP A 146 8.88 -11.51 -16.89
N SER A 147 8.08 -11.38 -17.96
CA SER A 147 6.66 -10.96 -17.83
C SER A 147 5.81 -11.93 -16.99
N GLU A 148 6.15 -13.23 -17.05
CA GLU A 148 5.44 -14.26 -16.25
C GLU A 148 5.78 -14.13 -14.76
N ILE A 149 7.04 -13.84 -14.42
CA ILE A 149 7.48 -13.64 -13.03
C ILE A 149 6.79 -12.40 -12.44
N ILE A 150 6.79 -11.28 -13.16
CA ILE A 150 6.08 -10.06 -12.73
C ILE A 150 4.60 -10.34 -12.52
N THR A 151 3.98 -11.10 -13.41
CA THR A 151 2.58 -11.52 -13.27
C THR A 151 2.37 -12.34 -11.99
N LEU A 152 3.25 -13.28 -11.67
CA LEU A 152 3.17 -14.10 -10.44
C LEU A 152 3.37 -13.25 -9.17
N LEU A 153 4.29 -12.28 -9.19
CA LEU A 153 4.48 -11.34 -8.09
C LEU A 153 3.23 -10.49 -7.86
N ASN A 154 2.64 -9.96 -8.93
CA ASN A 154 1.39 -9.19 -8.86
C ASN A 154 0.20 -10.08 -8.45
N LEU A 155 0.13 -11.34 -8.89
CA LEU A 155 -0.87 -12.30 -8.40
C LEU A 155 -0.73 -12.56 -6.90
N SER A 156 0.49 -12.62 -6.36
CA SER A 156 0.71 -12.75 -4.91
C SER A 156 0.08 -11.59 -4.15
N LEU A 157 0.25 -10.35 -4.64
CA LEU A 157 -0.43 -9.19 -4.03
C LEU A 157 -1.95 -9.26 -4.17
N CYS A 158 -2.49 -9.81 -5.27
CA CYS A 158 -3.93 -10.02 -5.41
C CYS A 158 -4.46 -11.07 -4.42
N VAL A 159 -3.72 -12.16 -4.19
CA VAL A 159 -4.07 -13.18 -3.18
C VAL A 159 -4.10 -12.54 -1.79
N ILE A 160 -3.04 -11.83 -1.40
CA ILE A 160 -2.93 -11.16 -0.10
C ILE A 160 -4.08 -10.16 0.09
N ARG A 161 -4.37 -9.30 -0.90
CA ARG A 161 -5.48 -8.34 -0.83
C ARG A 161 -6.83 -9.02 -0.68
N GLY A 162 -7.03 -10.13 -1.40
CA GLY A 162 -8.27 -10.90 -1.30
C GLY A 162 -8.44 -11.52 0.09
N MET A 163 -7.38 -12.08 0.67
CA MET A 163 -7.38 -12.60 2.04
C MET A 163 -7.67 -11.48 3.04
N ALA A 164 -6.93 -10.37 2.99
CA ALA A 164 -7.10 -9.24 3.89
C ALA A 164 -8.54 -8.66 3.86
N LEU A 165 -9.15 -8.61 2.68
CA LEU A 165 -10.55 -8.19 2.56
C LEU A 165 -11.53 -9.19 3.21
N GLN A 166 -11.29 -10.50 3.06
CA GLN A 166 -12.13 -11.53 3.68
C GLN A 166 -11.97 -11.55 5.21
N MET A 167 -10.78 -11.30 5.74
CA MET A 167 -10.48 -11.24 7.17
C MET A 167 -11.31 -10.20 7.93
N LEU A 168 -11.85 -9.19 7.25
CA LEU A 168 -12.77 -8.21 7.87
C LEU A 168 -14.05 -8.85 8.42
N LEU A 169 -14.49 -9.97 7.84
CA LEU A 169 -15.76 -10.63 8.19
C LEU A 169 -15.60 -12.09 8.57
N ARG A 170 -14.44 -12.69 8.32
CA ARG A 170 -14.16 -14.08 8.63
C ARG A 170 -12.95 -14.19 9.55
N ASP A 171 -13.21 -14.41 10.83
CA ASP A 171 -12.18 -14.68 11.84
C ASP A 171 -11.82 -16.17 11.84
N ASP A 172 -10.90 -16.56 10.95
CA ASP A 172 -10.44 -17.94 10.77
C ASP A 172 -8.96 -17.96 10.38
N PRO A 173 -8.05 -17.72 11.34
CA PRO A 173 -6.61 -17.65 11.07
C PRO A 173 -6.06 -18.90 10.39
N GLN A 174 -6.50 -20.10 10.80
CA GLN A 174 -6.02 -21.36 10.23
C GLN A 174 -6.35 -21.51 8.74
N TYR A 175 -7.51 -21.01 8.33
CA TYR A 175 -7.90 -20.98 6.92
C TYR A 175 -6.96 -20.10 6.10
N TYR A 176 -6.59 -18.92 6.59
CA TYR A 176 -5.71 -18.01 5.85
C TYR A 176 -4.25 -18.47 5.87
N GLU A 177 -3.77 -19.05 6.96
CA GLU A 177 -2.46 -19.71 7.04
C GLU A 177 -2.35 -20.82 5.99
N GLU A 178 -3.40 -21.65 5.84
CA GLU A 178 -3.43 -22.71 4.84
C GLU A 178 -3.41 -22.15 3.41
N ILE A 179 -4.19 -21.11 3.09
CA ILE A 179 -4.15 -20.45 1.78
C ILE A 179 -2.75 -19.91 1.49
N MET A 180 -2.15 -19.20 2.44
CA MET A 180 -0.81 -18.64 2.28
C MET A 180 0.22 -19.74 2.07
N ARG A 181 0.16 -20.81 2.85
CA ARG A 181 1.03 -21.98 2.72
C ARG A 181 0.93 -22.63 1.34
N GLN A 182 -0.28 -22.83 0.83
CA GLN A 182 -0.51 -23.38 -0.52
C GLN A 182 0.00 -22.45 -1.60
N TRP A 183 -0.27 -21.15 -1.49
CA TRP A 183 0.22 -20.17 -2.46
C TRP A 183 1.74 -20.14 -2.51
N LYS A 184 2.41 -20.10 -1.36
CA LYS A 184 3.87 -20.16 -1.26
C LYS A 184 4.44 -21.42 -1.93
N ALA A 185 3.84 -22.58 -1.72
CA ALA A 185 4.27 -23.83 -2.33
C ALA A 185 4.15 -23.80 -3.87
N ILE A 186 3.15 -23.13 -4.41
CA ILE A 186 2.93 -22.97 -5.85
C ILE A 186 4.00 -22.05 -6.46
N ILE A 187 4.31 -20.91 -5.82
CA ILE A 187 5.17 -19.89 -6.41
C ILE A 187 6.67 -20.12 -6.14
N ALA A 188 7.04 -20.80 -5.06
CA ALA A 188 8.44 -20.99 -4.67
C ALA A 188 9.35 -21.56 -5.79
N PRO A 189 8.93 -22.56 -6.59
CA PRO A 189 9.75 -23.07 -7.68
C PRO A 189 9.83 -22.09 -8.88
N LEU A 190 8.93 -21.11 -8.98
CA LEU A 190 8.79 -20.24 -10.14
C LEU A 190 9.48 -18.88 -9.94
N VAL A 191 9.51 -18.37 -8.70
CA VAL A 191 10.08 -17.05 -8.38
C VAL A 191 11.39 -17.21 -7.63
N LYS A 192 12.50 -16.93 -8.31
CA LYS A 192 13.85 -16.89 -7.73
C LYS A 192 14.40 -15.47 -7.77
N SER A 193 15.07 -15.03 -6.70
CA SER A 193 15.78 -13.75 -6.73
C SER A 193 16.98 -13.80 -7.69
N LYS A 194 17.43 -12.64 -8.18
CA LYS A 194 18.59 -12.52 -9.06
C LYS A 194 19.85 -13.15 -8.46
N GLN A 195 20.04 -13.04 -7.15
CA GLN A 195 21.23 -13.58 -6.47
C GLN A 195 21.31 -15.13 -6.53
N ASN A 196 20.18 -15.82 -6.56
CA ASN A 196 20.12 -17.28 -6.67
C ASN A 196 20.27 -17.80 -8.10
N GLN A 197 20.46 -16.92 -9.08
CA GLN A 197 20.62 -17.26 -10.50
C GLN A 197 22.07 -17.15 -10.99
N SER A 198 23.03 -16.73 -10.14
CA SER A 198 24.44 -16.75 -10.51
C SER A 198 24.91 -18.21 -10.67
N PRO A 199 25.51 -18.58 -11.80
CA PRO A 199 26.05 -19.92 -11.97
C PRO A 199 27.20 -20.18 -10.97
N PRO A 200 27.45 -21.44 -10.60
CA PRO A 200 28.51 -21.84 -9.68
C PRO A 200 29.92 -21.52 -10.21
#